data_34336be78088b2a5ce7586856452c171
#
_entry.id   34336be78088b2a5ce7586856452c171
#
_cell.length_a   1.000
_cell.length_b   1.000
_cell.length_c   1.000
_cell.angle_alpha   90.00
_cell.angle_beta   90.00
_cell.angle_gamma   90.00
#
_symmetry.space_group_name_H-M   'P 1'
#
loop_
_entity.id
_entity.type
_entity.pdbx_description
1 polymer ?
#
loop_
_entity_poly.entity_id
_entity_poly.type
_entity_poly.pdbx_seq_one_letter_code
_entity_poly.pdbx_strand_id
1 'polypeptide(L)'
;MSELASGNAQPSRNDAREPDARRAEDERYMRMALEEARAAAEEGEVPIGAAVVLRGAKDFNPREPYQRQGFEPRVIARAHNRRELDGDPSAHAEFLAMRRAAQELGRWRLVGCTVYVTVEPCLMCAGLMVNARVDRCVFGGADPKGGALGSLYDVSHDPRLNHEFEVTGGVLAGECAQVMRDFFRARRKRG
;
A
#
# COMPACT_ATOMS: atom_id res chain seq x y z
N MET A 1 21.70 8.01 44.46
CA MET A 1 20.33 7.47 44.40
C MET A 1 19.47 8.50 43.67
N SER A 2 19.13 8.24 42.46
CA SER A 2 18.21 9.09 41.68
C SER A 2 17.48 8.14 40.75
N GLU A 3 16.19 7.91 41.07
CA GLU A 3 15.28 7.07 40.34
C GLU A 3 14.95 7.73 39.00
N LEU A 4 15.27 7.04 37.92
CA LEU A 4 14.77 7.36 36.57
C LEU A 4 13.35 6.78 36.43
N ALA A 5 12.37 7.67 36.48
CA ALA A 5 10.98 7.34 36.23
C ALA A 5 10.80 6.88 34.76
N SER A 6 10.47 5.61 34.60
CA SER A 6 10.02 5.03 33.35
C SER A 6 8.65 5.59 32.97
N GLY A 7 8.62 6.56 32.06
CA GLY A 7 7.42 7.09 31.48
C GLY A 7 6.80 6.03 30.52
N ASN A 8 5.80 5.33 31.00
CA ASN A 8 4.97 4.42 30.21
C ASN A 8 4.04 5.28 29.35
N ALA A 9 4.42 5.54 28.10
CA ALA A 9 3.55 6.20 27.13
C ALA A 9 2.42 5.22 26.76
N GLN A 10 1.23 5.41 27.33
CA GLN A 10 0.03 4.70 26.94
C GLN A 10 -0.35 5.13 25.51
N PRO A 11 -0.73 4.18 24.60
CA PRO A 11 -1.23 4.52 23.28
C PRO A 11 -2.52 5.36 23.43
N SER A 12 -2.60 6.44 22.67
CA SER A 12 -3.73 7.37 22.70
C SER A 12 -5.03 6.63 22.33
N ARG A 13 -6.09 6.81 23.15
CA ARG A 13 -7.39 6.14 23.06
C ARG A 13 -8.21 6.42 21.78
N ASN A 14 -7.67 7.07 20.76
CA ASN A 14 -8.43 7.51 19.57
C ASN A 14 -8.16 6.71 18.29
N ASP A 15 -7.39 5.63 18.31
CA ASP A 15 -7.12 4.79 17.13
C ASP A 15 -7.85 3.43 17.15
N ALA A 16 -8.69 3.20 18.13
CA ALA A 16 -9.56 2.02 18.20
C ALA A 16 -10.87 2.28 17.42
N ARG A 17 -10.80 2.44 16.10
CA ARG A 17 -11.92 2.08 15.25
C ARG A 17 -12.18 0.59 15.50
N GLU A 18 -13.47 0.23 15.72
CA GLU A 18 -13.79 -1.18 15.92
C GLU A 18 -13.17 -2.00 14.78
N PRO A 19 -12.61 -3.19 15.06
CA PRO A 19 -11.92 -4.01 14.05
C PRO A 19 -12.73 -4.19 12.77
N ASP A 20 -14.05 -4.28 12.88
CA ASP A 20 -14.96 -4.41 11.74
C ASP A 20 -15.04 -3.14 10.88
N ALA A 21 -15.00 -1.94 11.46
CA ALA A 21 -15.03 -0.68 10.72
C ALA A 21 -13.72 -0.47 9.93
N ARG A 22 -12.58 -0.83 10.52
CA ARG A 22 -11.28 -0.78 9.83
C ARG A 22 -11.22 -1.76 8.67
N ARG A 23 -11.72 -2.97 8.88
CA ARG A 23 -11.79 -3.99 7.83
C ARG A 23 -12.69 -3.57 6.67
N ALA A 24 -13.88 -3.05 6.95
CA ALA A 24 -14.79 -2.56 5.93
C ALA A 24 -14.18 -1.42 5.11
N GLU A 25 -13.43 -0.53 5.76
CA GLU A 25 -12.69 0.54 5.09
C GLU A 25 -11.57 -0.01 4.19
N ASP A 26 -10.77 -0.97 4.68
CA ASP A 26 -9.71 -1.62 3.91
C ASP A 26 -10.29 -2.33 2.69
N GLU A 27 -11.40 -3.04 2.83
CA GLU A 27 -12.09 -3.69 1.71
C GLU A 27 -12.59 -2.67 0.69
N ARG A 28 -13.12 -1.52 1.13
CA ARG A 28 -13.55 -0.44 0.23
C ARG A 28 -12.42 0.06 -0.64
N TYR A 29 -11.24 0.34 -0.08
CA TYR A 29 -10.11 0.83 -0.85
C TYR A 29 -9.42 -0.27 -1.66
N MET A 30 -9.44 -1.52 -1.18
CA MET A 30 -8.97 -2.66 -1.97
C MET A 30 -9.83 -2.88 -3.22
N ARG A 31 -11.15 -2.65 -3.18
CA ARG A 31 -12.01 -2.70 -4.38
C ARG A 31 -11.58 -1.68 -5.43
N MET A 32 -11.11 -0.49 -5.02
CA MET A 32 -10.58 0.51 -5.96
C MET A 32 -9.25 0.04 -6.61
N ALA A 33 -8.40 -0.64 -5.85
CA ALA A 33 -7.21 -1.29 -6.41
C ALA A 33 -7.59 -2.44 -7.36
N LEU A 34 -8.65 -3.21 -7.06
CA LEU A 34 -9.17 -4.25 -7.95
C LEU A 34 -9.76 -3.70 -9.25
N GLU A 35 -10.38 -2.51 -9.25
CA GLU A 35 -10.81 -1.83 -10.47
C GLU A 35 -9.60 -1.53 -11.37
N GLU A 36 -8.51 -1.00 -10.81
CA GLU A 36 -7.26 -0.80 -11.54
C GLU A 36 -6.67 -2.11 -12.07
N ALA A 37 -6.71 -3.19 -11.28
CA ALA A 37 -6.24 -4.49 -11.74
C ALA A 37 -7.04 -5.01 -12.93
N ARG A 38 -8.37 -4.78 -12.97
CA ARG A 38 -9.20 -5.15 -14.13
C ARG A 38 -8.85 -4.31 -15.34
N ALA A 39 -8.62 -3.01 -15.17
CA ALA A 39 -8.17 -2.14 -16.27
C ALA A 39 -6.83 -2.62 -16.85
N ALA A 40 -5.87 -3.01 -16.02
CA ALA A 40 -4.63 -3.64 -16.48
C ALA A 40 -4.90 -4.88 -17.35
N ALA A 41 -5.82 -5.77 -16.91
CA ALA A 41 -6.17 -6.96 -17.66
C ALA A 41 -6.79 -6.65 -19.04
N GLU A 42 -7.62 -5.60 -19.14
CA GLU A 42 -8.22 -5.13 -20.40
C GLU A 42 -7.14 -4.60 -21.35
N GLU A 43 -6.11 -3.95 -20.85
CA GLU A 43 -4.94 -3.47 -21.60
C GLU A 43 -3.95 -4.61 -21.95
N GLY A 44 -4.16 -5.84 -21.46
CA GLY A 44 -3.28 -6.99 -21.70
C GLY A 44 -2.10 -7.11 -20.73
N GLU A 45 -2.06 -6.28 -19.72
CA GLU A 45 -1.07 -6.27 -18.64
C GLU A 45 -1.41 -7.27 -17.54
N VAL A 46 -0.38 -7.68 -16.78
CA VAL A 46 -0.60 -8.46 -15.56
C VAL A 46 -1.50 -7.68 -14.60
N PRO A 47 -2.63 -8.25 -14.14
CA PRO A 47 -3.68 -7.52 -13.46
C PRO A 47 -3.34 -7.20 -12.00
N ILE A 48 -2.47 -6.24 -11.83
CA ILE A 48 -2.12 -5.67 -10.52
C ILE A 48 -2.55 -4.21 -10.52
N GLY A 49 -3.29 -3.82 -9.49
CA GLY A 49 -3.75 -2.47 -9.29
C GLY A 49 -3.43 -1.97 -7.89
N ALA A 50 -3.24 -0.66 -7.77
CA ALA A 50 -2.93 0.01 -6.52
C ALA A 50 -3.69 1.32 -6.35
N ALA A 51 -3.95 1.68 -5.09
CA ALA A 51 -4.50 2.97 -4.68
C ALA A 51 -3.74 3.52 -3.48
N VAL A 52 -3.51 4.83 -3.47
CA VAL A 52 -2.91 5.54 -2.32
C VAL A 52 -3.95 6.42 -1.67
N VAL A 53 -4.15 6.22 -0.37
CA VAL A 53 -5.14 6.93 0.46
C VAL A 53 -4.40 7.82 1.44
N LEU A 54 -4.66 9.12 1.37
CA LEU A 54 -4.20 10.07 2.38
C LEU A 54 -5.15 10.04 3.57
N ARG A 55 -4.60 9.85 4.77
CA ARG A 55 -5.32 9.76 6.04
C ARG A 55 -5.05 10.93 6.98
N GLY A 56 -4.54 12.03 6.47
CA GLY A 56 -4.18 13.19 7.26
C GLY A 56 -4.01 14.45 6.45
N ALA A 57 -3.69 15.56 7.13
CA ALA A 57 -3.56 16.86 6.51
C ALA A 57 -2.50 16.89 5.40
N LYS A 58 -2.78 17.66 4.33
CA LYS A 58 -1.85 17.87 3.23
C LYS A 58 -0.56 18.57 3.67
N ASP A 59 -0.67 19.43 4.68
CA ASP A 59 0.41 20.32 5.15
C ASP A 59 1.25 19.67 6.25
N PHE A 60 1.70 18.44 6.02
CA PHE A 60 2.56 17.75 6.96
C PHE A 60 3.90 18.49 7.14
N ASN A 61 4.14 18.97 8.35
CA ASN A 61 5.44 19.43 8.79
C ASN A 61 6.18 18.28 9.48
N PRO A 62 7.35 17.82 8.97
CA PRO A 62 8.09 16.71 9.59
C PRO A 62 8.60 17.00 11.00
N ARG A 63 8.50 18.25 11.46
CA ARG A 63 8.89 18.71 12.82
C ARG A 63 7.72 18.81 13.78
N GLU A 64 6.47 18.61 13.32
CA GLU A 64 5.26 18.67 14.13
C GLU A 64 4.58 17.30 14.20
N PRO A 65 3.99 16.94 15.36
CA PRO A 65 3.25 15.70 15.47
C PRO A 65 2.07 15.72 14.51
N TYR A 66 1.93 14.61 13.80
CA TYR A 66 0.84 14.39 12.86
C TYR A 66 -0.52 14.37 13.57
N GLN A 67 -1.39 15.32 13.25
CA GLN A 67 -2.76 15.38 13.79
C GLN A 67 -3.74 14.73 12.81
N ARG A 68 -4.27 13.56 13.20
CA ARG A 68 -5.29 12.82 12.43
C ARG A 68 -6.72 13.25 12.72
N GLN A 69 -6.95 14.12 13.70
CA GLN A 69 -8.30 14.49 14.13
C GLN A 69 -9.03 15.31 13.05
N GLY A 70 -10.25 14.83 12.69
CA GLY A 70 -11.14 15.55 11.79
C GLY A 70 -10.81 15.47 10.29
N PHE A 71 -9.87 14.60 9.89
CA PHE A 71 -9.55 14.41 8.48
C PHE A 71 -10.27 13.20 7.88
N GLU A 72 -11.05 13.43 6.83
CA GLU A 72 -11.69 12.36 6.06
C GLU A 72 -10.67 11.73 5.09
N PRO A 73 -10.44 10.40 5.17
CA PRO A 73 -9.55 9.72 4.26
C PRO A 73 -9.97 9.85 2.80
N ARG A 74 -9.04 10.22 1.92
CA ARG A 74 -9.32 10.37 0.48
C ARG A 74 -8.28 9.67 -0.39
N VAL A 75 -8.73 9.10 -1.49
CA VAL A 75 -7.84 8.57 -2.52
C VAL A 75 -7.16 9.73 -3.23
N ILE A 76 -5.83 9.72 -3.29
CA ILE A 76 -5.02 10.76 -3.94
C ILE A 76 -4.32 10.26 -5.20
N ALA A 77 -4.18 8.94 -5.37
CA ALA A 77 -3.66 8.35 -6.59
C ALA A 77 -4.18 6.93 -6.77
N ARG A 78 -4.30 6.52 -8.02
CA ARG A 78 -4.58 5.15 -8.45
C ARG A 78 -3.70 4.84 -9.65
N ALA A 79 -3.28 3.58 -9.79
CA ALA A 79 -2.53 3.08 -10.95
C ALA A 79 -2.65 1.57 -11.06
N HIS A 80 -2.34 1.07 -12.24
CA HIS A 80 -2.18 -0.35 -12.51
C HIS A 80 -0.85 -0.62 -13.18
N ASN A 81 -0.47 -1.89 -13.22
CA ASN A 81 0.75 -2.34 -13.88
C ASN A 81 0.74 -1.99 -15.38
N ARG A 82 1.87 -1.46 -15.86
CA ARG A 82 2.07 -1.04 -17.26
C ARG A 82 3.44 -1.45 -17.80
N ARG A 83 4.03 -2.46 -17.19
CA ARG A 83 5.42 -2.83 -17.45
C ARG A 83 5.67 -3.20 -18.91
N GLU A 84 4.79 -3.98 -19.52
CA GLU A 84 4.92 -4.39 -20.92
C GLU A 84 4.57 -3.24 -21.86
N LEU A 85 3.50 -2.48 -21.56
CA LEU A 85 3.05 -1.36 -22.39
C LEU A 85 4.04 -0.21 -22.44
N ASP A 86 4.63 0.13 -21.30
CA ASP A 86 5.56 1.26 -21.21
C ASP A 86 7.02 0.82 -21.49
N GLY A 87 7.30 -0.50 -21.58
CA GLY A 87 8.67 -1.03 -21.68
C GLY A 87 9.54 -0.64 -20.49
N ASP A 88 8.92 -0.42 -19.32
CA ASP A 88 9.57 0.09 -18.11
C ASP A 88 9.49 -0.95 -16.98
N PRO A 89 10.63 -1.53 -16.53
CA PRO A 89 10.65 -2.51 -15.46
C PRO A 89 10.17 -1.95 -14.12
N SER A 90 10.13 -0.64 -13.94
CA SER A 90 9.63 0.01 -12.72
C SER A 90 8.14 0.34 -12.78
N ALA A 91 7.46 0.17 -13.91
CA ALA A 91 6.04 0.52 -14.08
C ALA A 91 5.08 -0.45 -13.39
N HIS A 92 5.38 -0.81 -12.13
CA HIS A 92 4.49 -1.55 -11.25
C HIS A 92 3.38 -0.64 -10.72
N ALA A 93 2.21 -1.21 -10.44
CA ALA A 93 1.05 -0.48 -9.96
C ALA A 93 1.36 0.40 -8.75
N GLU A 94 2.02 -0.17 -7.73
CA GLU A 94 2.38 0.51 -6.49
C GLU A 94 3.36 1.66 -6.74
N PHE A 95 4.38 1.39 -7.58
CA PHE A 95 5.39 2.39 -7.92
C PHE A 95 4.75 3.60 -8.61
N LEU A 96 3.92 3.36 -9.62
CA LEU A 96 3.20 4.41 -10.34
C LEU A 96 2.23 5.17 -9.43
N ALA A 97 1.47 4.46 -8.58
CA ALA A 97 0.54 5.08 -7.65
C ALA A 97 1.27 5.97 -6.63
N MET A 98 2.36 5.50 -6.03
CA MET A 98 3.16 6.28 -5.07
C MET A 98 3.79 7.51 -5.73
N ARG A 99 4.30 7.38 -6.96
CA ARG A 99 4.86 8.50 -7.72
C ARG A 99 3.79 9.58 -7.99
N ARG A 100 2.59 9.17 -8.43
CA ARG A 100 1.45 10.09 -8.65
C ARG A 100 1.03 10.75 -7.34
N ALA A 101 0.98 10.00 -6.23
CA ALA A 101 0.65 10.54 -4.91
C ALA A 101 1.67 11.59 -4.44
N ALA A 102 2.97 11.34 -4.66
CA ALA A 102 4.02 12.30 -4.35
C ALA A 102 3.89 13.60 -5.15
N GLN A 103 3.53 13.50 -6.45
CA GLN A 103 3.25 14.64 -7.32
C GLN A 103 2.03 15.42 -6.83
N GLU A 104 0.92 14.73 -6.51
CA GLU A 104 -0.32 15.35 -5.98
C GLU A 104 -0.09 16.10 -4.67
N LEU A 105 0.77 15.55 -3.80
CA LEU A 105 1.11 16.18 -2.52
C LEU A 105 2.20 17.25 -2.64
N GLY A 106 2.91 17.35 -3.77
CA GLY A 106 4.04 18.24 -3.95
C GLY A 106 5.23 17.93 -3.04
N ARG A 107 5.36 16.67 -2.61
CA ARG A 107 6.42 16.20 -1.70
C ARG A 107 6.74 14.73 -1.93
N TRP A 108 8.00 14.32 -1.72
CA TRP A 108 8.42 12.93 -1.88
C TRP A 108 7.99 12.02 -0.72
N ARG A 109 7.79 12.58 0.49
CA ARG A 109 7.33 11.82 1.65
C ARG A 109 5.83 11.58 1.59
N LEU A 110 5.44 10.31 1.73
CA LEU A 110 4.06 9.86 1.76
C LEU A 110 3.57 9.57 3.19
N VAL A 111 4.09 10.31 4.16
CA VAL A 111 3.61 10.25 5.55
C VAL A 111 2.13 10.61 5.58
N GLY A 112 1.36 9.87 6.34
CA GLY A 112 -0.10 9.97 6.38
C GLY A 112 -0.79 9.14 5.30
N CYS A 113 -0.04 8.40 4.47
CA CYS A 113 -0.61 7.61 3.39
C CYS A 113 -0.65 6.12 3.72
N THR A 114 -1.71 5.47 3.25
CA THR A 114 -1.82 4.00 3.15
C THR A 114 -1.81 3.62 1.68
N VAL A 115 -1.00 2.63 1.33
CA VAL A 115 -0.96 2.01 -0.01
C VAL A 115 -1.80 0.74 0.01
N TYR A 116 -2.78 0.63 -0.89
CA TYR A 116 -3.56 -0.56 -1.15
C TYR A 116 -3.11 -1.17 -2.47
N VAL A 117 -2.90 -2.48 -2.51
CA VAL A 117 -2.45 -3.18 -3.72
C VAL A 117 -3.01 -4.61 -3.76
N THR A 118 -3.36 -5.09 -4.94
CA THR A 118 -4.04 -6.38 -5.10
C THR A 118 -3.15 -7.60 -4.87
N VAL A 119 -1.82 -7.44 -4.98
CA VAL A 119 -0.81 -8.49 -4.74
C VAL A 119 0.27 -7.95 -3.81
N GLU A 120 0.85 -8.82 -2.99
CA GLU A 120 1.95 -8.44 -2.09
C GLU A 120 3.09 -7.75 -2.85
N PRO A 121 3.54 -6.57 -2.39
CA PRO A 121 4.59 -5.80 -3.03
C PRO A 121 5.91 -6.56 -3.13
N CYS A 122 6.56 -6.45 -4.29
CA CYS A 122 7.91 -6.96 -4.48
C CYS A 122 8.95 -6.08 -3.75
N LEU A 123 10.21 -6.55 -3.70
CA LEU A 123 11.29 -5.85 -3.00
C LEU A 123 11.49 -4.40 -3.48
N MET A 124 11.36 -4.12 -4.79
CA MET A 124 11.46 -2.77 -5.34
C MET A 124 10.35 -1.86 -4.79
N CYS A 125 9.10 -2.31 -4.82
CA CYS A 125 7.95 -1.52 -4.37
C CYS A 125 7.93 -1.35 -2.84
N ALA A 126 8.25 -2.41 -2.09
CA ALA A 126 8.37 -2.35 -0.64
C ALA A 126 9.53 -1.43 -0.21
N GLY A 127 10.67 -1.47 -0.91
CA GLY A 127 11.78 -0.54 -0.70
C GLY A 127 11.41 0.92 -0.98
N LEU A 128 10.56 1.17 -1.99
CA LEU A 128 10.03 2.51 -2.24
C LEU A 128 9.11 2.98 -1.11
N MET A 129 8.31 2.09 -0.50
CA MET A 129 7.47 2.41 0.68
C MET A 129 8.32 2.86 1.86
N VAL A 130 9.44 2.15 2.15
CA VAL A 130 10.43 2.57 3.16
C VAL A 130 10.99 3.95 2.83
N ASN A 131 11.45 4.14 1.59
CA ASN A 131 12.02 5.42 1.15
C ASN A 131 11.03 6.58 1.26
N ALA A 132 9.81 6.37 0.78
CA ALA A 132 8.75 7.38 0.77
C ALA A 132 8.10 7.62 2.14
N ARG A 133 8.44 6.84 3.18
CA ARG A 133 7.86 6.97 4.52
C ARG A 133 6.34 6.75 4.53
N VAL A 134 5.88 5.69 3.87
CA VAL A 134 4.47 5.26 3.90
C VAL A 134 4.12 4.79 5.30
N ASP A 135 2.96 5.15 5.83
CA ASP A 135 2.54 4.73 7.18
C ASP A 135 2.06 3.28 7.21
N ARG A 136 1.42 2.82 6.10
CA ARG A 136 0.81 1.49 6.05
C ARG A 136 0.72 0.95 4.63
N CYS A 137 0.89 -0.38 4.48
CA CYS A 137 0.55 -1.13 3.27
C CYS A 137 -0.55 -2.15 3.56
N VAL A 138 -1.55 -2.21 2.69
CA VAL A 138 -2.61 -3.21 2.71
C VAL A 138 -2.57 -3.97 1.38
N PHE A 139 -2.40 -5.29 1.43
CA PHE A 139 -2.38 -6.08 0.21
C PHE A 139 -3.40 -7.23 0.20
N GLY A 140 -3.79 -7.64 -1.01
CA GLY A 140 -4.75 -8.71 -1.24
C GLY A 140 -4.10 -10.09 -1.18
N GLY A 141 -3.57 -10.58 -2.28
CA GLY A 141 -2.93 -11.89 -2.39
C GLY A 141 -1.47 -11.87 -1.97
N ALA A 142 -1.01 -12.89 -1.24
CA ALA A 142 0.42 -13.11 -1.00
C ALA A 142 1.16 -13.49 -2.30
N ASP A 143 2.44 -13.11 -2.42
CA ASP A 143 3.31 -13.53 -3.52
C ASP A 143 4.49 -14.37 -2.98
N PRO A 144 4.39 -15.70 -2.97
CA PRO A 144 5.45 -16.56 -2.46
C PRO A 144 6.73 -16.55 -3.30
N LYS A 145 6.74 -15.89 -4.47
CA LYS A 145 7.90 -15.85 -5.37
C LYS A 145 8.58 -14.48 -5.43
N GLY A 146 7.90 -13.42 -5.03
CA GLY A 146 8.42 -12.05 -5.15
C GLY A 146 8.08 -11.15 -3.97
N GLY A 147 7.19 -11.57 -3.07
CA GLY A 147 6.68 -10.75 -1.98
C GLY A 147 7.73 -10.38 -0.94
N ALA A 148 7.71 -9.12 -0.52
CA ALA A 148 8.70 -8.55 0.38
C ALA A 148 8.09 -7.96 1.66
N LEU A 149 6.86 -8.35 2.00
CA LEU A 149 6.14 -7.94 3.20
C LEU A 149 5.64 -9.15 4.03
N GLY A 150 6.41 -10.25 4.00
CA GLY A 150 6.15 -11.45 4.80
C GLY A 150 6.30 -12.78 4.04
N SER A 151 6.27 -12.80 2.69
CA SER A 151 6.39 -14.05 1.91
C SER A 151 7.84 -14.51 1.76
N LEU A 152 8.69 -13.80 1.00
CA LEU A 152 10.13 -14.09 0.87
C LEU A 152 10.99 -13.22 1.77
N TYR A 153 10.64 -11.96 1.89
CA TYR A 153 11.31 -10.96 2.71
C TYR A 153 10.28 -10.24 3.57
N ASP A 154 10.74 -9.61 4.64
CA ASP A 154 9.97 -8.62 5.38
C ASP A 154 10.84 -7.39 5.60
N VAL A 155 10.68 -6.39 4.72
CA VAL A 155 11.38 -5.12 4.83
C VAL A 155 10.58 -4.08 5.63
N SER A 156 9.33 -4.37 5.98
CA SER A 156 8.47 -3.44 6.69
C SER A 156 8.88 -3.25 8.15
N HIS A 157 9.52 -4.27 8.74
CA HIS A 157 9.94 -4.32 10.14
C HIS A 157 11.45 -4.60 10.30
N ASP A 158 12.26 -4.42 9.26
CA ASP A 158 13.70 -4.61 9.36
C ASP A 158 14.34 -3.45 10.16
N PRO A 159 14.88 -3.70 11.37
CA PRO A 159 15.40 -2.64 12.26
C PRO A 159 16.67 -1.95 11.75
N ARG A 160 17.27 -2.48 10.68
CA ARG A 160 18.42 -1.86 10.00
C ARG A 160 18.00 -0.76 9.03
N LEU A 161 16.72 -0.73 8.65
CA LEU A 161 16.17 0.32 7.80
C LEU A 161 15.75 1.53 8.64
N ASN A 162 15.68 2.68 8.00
CA ASN A 162 15.41 3.95 8.67
C ASN A 162 13.91 4.32 8.72
N HIS A 163 13.03 3.37 8.42
CA HIS A 163 11.58 3.51 8.50
C HIS A 163 10.91 2.14 8.55
N GLU A 164 9.96 2.02 9.44
CA GLU A 164 9.05 0.89 9.58
C GLU A 164 7.63 1.34 9.24
N PHE A 165 6.80 0.42 8.74
CA PHE A 165 5.41 0.71 8.43
C PHE A 165 4.50 -0.49 8.70
N GLU A 166 3.23 -0.20 9.00
CA GLU A 166 2.25 -1.24 9.29
C GLU A 166 1.90 -2.03 8.02
N VAL A 167 1.71 -3.36 8.15
CA VAL A 167 1.30 -4.24 7.06
C VAL A 167 0.02 -5.00 7.43
N THR A 168 -0.92 -5.07 6.49
CA THR A 168 -2.11 -5.92 6.58
C THR A 168 -2.25 -6.70 5.27
N GLY A 169 -2.08 -8.00 5.33
CA GLY A 169 -2.27 -8.90 4.19
C GLY A 169 -3.63 -9.60 4.19
N GLY A 170 -4.02 -10.15 3.05
CA GLY A 170 -5.20 -11.01 2.90
C GLY A 170 -6.53 -10.29 2.69
N VAL A 171 -6.53 -8.97 2.48
CA VAL A 171 -7.75 -8.20 2.25
C VAL A 171 -8.31 -8.48 0.86
N LEU A 172 -9.52 -9.07 0.79
CA LEU A 172 -10.16 -9.54 -0.44
C LEU A 172 -9.25 -10.49 -1.27
N ALA A 173 -8.41 -11.29 -0.60
CA ALA A 173 -7.44 -12.18 -1.24
C ALA A 173 -8.07 -13.11 -2.29
N GLY A 174 -9.28 -13.61 -2.04
CA GLY A 174 -10.02 -14.45 -2.97
C GLY A 174 -10.35 -13.73 -4.28
N GLU A 175 -10.82 -12.48 -4.22
CA GLU A 175 -11.14 -11.65 -5.39
C GLU A 175 -9.86 -11.28 -6.15
N CYS A 176 -8.80 -10.88 -5.44
CA CYS A 176 -7.50 -10.56 -6.04
C CYS A 176 -6.91 -11.76 -6.79
N ALA A 177 -6.91 -12.94 -6.16
CA ALA A 177 -6.44 -14.17 -6.80
C ALA A 177 -7.33 -14.58 -7.99
N GLN A 178 -8.64 -14.29 -7.96
CA GLN A 178 -9.54 -14.60 -9.06
C GLN A 178 -9.20 -13.81 -10.32
N VAL A 179 -8.98 -12.49 -10.21
CA VAL A 179 -8.59 -11.63 -11.35
C VAL A 179 -7.30 -12.14 -12.00
N MET A 180 -6.30 -12.52 -11.19
CA MET A 180 -5.04 -13.12 -11.67
C MET A 180 -5.28 -14.44 -12.41
N ARG A 181 -6.06 -15.35 -11.83
CA ARG A 181 -6.37 -16.67 -12.44
C ARG A 181 -7.07 -16.51 -13.78
N ASP A 182 -8.04 -15.62 -13.88
CA ASP A 182 -8.83 -15.41 -15.09
C ASP A 182 -7.96 -14.85 -16.22
N PHE A 183 -7.11 -13.89 -15.93
CA PHE A 183 -6.15 -13.35 -16.89
C PHE A 183 -5.22 -14.44 -17.47
N PHE A 184 -4.55 -15.21 -16.62
CA PHE A 184 -3.63 -16.25 -17.08
C PHE A 184 -4.35 -17.41 -17.77
N ARG A 185 -5.60 -17.70 -17.39
CA ARG A 185 -6.44 -18.69 -18.09
C ARG A 185 -6.78 -18.20 -19.51
N ALA A 186 -7.16 -16.94 -19.67
CA ALA A 186 -7.45 -16.36 -20.97
C ALA A 186 -6.21 -16.31 -21.87
N ARG A 187 -5.05 -15.96 -21.32
CA ARG A 187 -3.78 -15.91 -22.06
C ARG A 187 -3.34 -17.27 -22.57
N ARG A 188 -3.47 -18.35 -21.76
CA ARG A 188 -3.17 -19.74 -22.20
C ARG A 188 -4.08 -20.28 -23.29
N LYS A 189 -5.28 -19.71 -23.49
CA LYS A 189 -6.20 -20.12 -24.57
C LYS A 189 -5.91 -19.42 -25.90
N ARG A 190 -5.11 -18.35 -25.89
CA ARG A 190 -4.77 -17.56 -27.08
C ARG A 190 -3.40 -17.91 -27.67
N GLY A 191 -2.56 -18.62 -26.98
CA GLY A 191 -1.27 -19.17 -27.41
C GLY A 191 -1.32 -20.68 -27.56
#